data_abad31667f7b42e8b912d1ea1da01311
#
_entry.id   abad31667f7b42e8b912d1ea1da01311
#
_cell.length_a   1.000
_cell.length_b   1.000
_cell.length_c   1.000
_cell.angle_alpha   90.00
_cell.angle_beta   90.00
_cell.angle_gamma   90.00
#
_symmetry.space_group_name_H-M   'P 1'
#
loop_
_entity.id
_entity.type
_entity.pdbx_description
1 polymer ?
#
loop_
_entity_poly.entity_id
_entity_poly.type
_entity_poly.pdbx_seq_one_letter_code
_entity_poly.pdbx_strand_id
1 'polypeptide(L)'
;QMCIRDRYDVVLEKIIQFISDTPSIRNILDVGCGEGFYARQIQQRTERNIFAFDLSREAIQIASKKDKRKAVKWFVTDLSKIPLKDGSMDCILDIFSPAHYKEFQRLLSPNGYVVKVIPTKNHLREIRTKVQAHLKNPDYSNESVVEYFEKYLKTISRETVSATVQLSSEQRMSFIEMTPLLFCVEKDCVDWRTLTHLTIEADVLIGMY
;
A
#
# COMPACT_ATOMS: atom_id res chain seq x y z
N GLN A 1 -16.77 -8.58 12.53
CA GLN A 1 -15.81 -7.46 12.63
C GLN A 1 -15.31 -7.12 11.24
N MET A 2 -15.85 -6.07 10.68
CA MET A 2 -15.37 -5.51 9.42
C MET A 2 -13.99 -4.90 9.69
N CYS A 3 -12.94 -5.47 9.09
CA CYS A 3 -11.56 -5.09 9.33
C CYS A 3 -11.33 -3.64 8.85
N ILE A 4 -10.51 -2.87 9.57
CA ILE A 4 -10.08 -1.52 9.17
C ILE A 4 -9.52 -1.52 7.73
N ARG A 5 -9.04 -2.65 7.25
CA ARG A 5 -8.44 -2.87 5.93
C ARG A 5 -9.45 -2.90 4.77
N ASP A 6 -10.71 -3.27 5.02
CA ASP A 6 -11.77 -3.23 4.00
C ASP A 6 -12.07 -1.79 3.51
N ARG A 7 -11.40 -0.80 4.08
CA ARG A 7 -11.58 0.63 3.77
C ARG A 7 -10.65 1.15 2.68
N TYR A 8 -9.61 0.38 2.37
CA TYR A 8 -8.72 0.65 1.22
C TYR A 8 -9.19 -0.08 -0.04
N ASP A 9 -10.47 -0.50 -0.07
CA ASP A 9 -11.05 -1.22 -1.21
C ASP A 9 -10.94 -0.41 -2.50
N VAL A 10 -11.08 0.93 -2.45
CA VAL A 10 -10.95 1.78 -3.62
C VAL A 10 -9.57 1.65 -4.30
N VAL A 11 -8.51 1.50 -3.51
CA VAL A 11 -7.15 1.25 -4.00
C VAL A 11 -7.05 -0.17 -4.55
N LEU A 12 -7.59 -1.15 -3.83
CA LEU A 12 -7.58 -2.55 -4.22
C LEU A 12 -8.33 -2.77 -5.54
N GLU A 13 -9.52 -2.20 -5.69
CA GLU A 13 -10.32 -2.30 -6.93
C GLU A 13 -9.54 -1.77 -8.13
N LYS A 14 -8.88 -0.61 -7.98
CA LYS A 14 -8.08 -0.03 -9.06
C LYS A 14 -6.91 -0.94 -9.47
N ILE A 15 -6.21 -1.52 -8.49
CA ILE A 15 -5.12 -2.45 -8.75
C ILE A 15 -5.63 -3.72 -9.46
N ILE A 16 -6.73 -4.31 -8.97
CA ILE A 16 -7.33 -5.51 -9.55
C ILE A 16 -7.81 -5.25 -10.98
N GLN A 17 -8.44 -4.11 -11.23
CA GLN A 17 -8.85 -3.72 -12.58
C GLN A 17 -7.64 -3.71 -13.52
N PHE A 18 -6.57 -2.99 -13.15
CA PHE A 18 -5.35 -2.93 -13.96
C PHE A 18 -4.76 -4.33 -14.25
N ILE A 19 -4.66 -5.19 -13.22
CA ILE A 19 -4.13 -6.55 -13.37
C ILE A 19 -5.02 -7.39 -14.29
N SER A 20 -6.35 -7.25 -14.20
CA SER A 20 -7.32 -7.98 -15.01
C SER A 20 -7.27 -7.53 -16.47
N ASP A 21 -7.11 -6.24 -16.71
CA ASP A 21 -7.01 -5.65 -18.05
C ASP A 21 -5.64 -5.89 -18.70
N THR A 22 -4.67 -6.45 -17.94
CA THR A 22 -3.31 -6.74 -18.42
C THR A 22 -2.99 -8.24 -18.34
N PRO A 23 -3.42 -9.06 -19.31
CA PRO A 23 -3.27 -10.52 -19.27
C PRO A 23 -1.81 -11.03 -19.22
N SER A 24 -0.84 -10.20 -19.62
CA SER A 24 0.58 -10.52 -19.55
C SER A 24 1.11 -10.60 -18.12
N ILE A 25 0.45 -9.95 -17.15
CA ILE A 25 0.83 -10.03 -15.74
C ILE A 25 0.46 -11.40 -15.18
N ARG A 26 1.46 -12.20 -14.83
CA ARG A 26 1.30 -13.53 -14.22
C ARG A 26 1.92 -13.61 -12.84
N ASN A 27 3.13 -13.09 -12.69
CA ASN A 27 3.91 -13.09 -11.44
C ASN A 27 3.94 -11.69 -10.86
N ILE A 28 3.41 -11.55 -9.66
CA ILE A 28 3.27 -10.26 -8.97
C ILE A 28 4.06 -10.30 -7.67
N LEU A 29 4.82 -9.25 -7.39
CA LEU A 29 5.51 -9.04 -6.12
C LEU A 29 4.84 -7.92 -5.33
N ASP A 30 4.39 -8.22 -4.12
CA ASP A 30 3.86 -7.22 -3.15
C ASP A 30 4.97 -6.87 -2.15
N VAL A 31 5.44 -5.63 -2.22
CA VAL A 31 6.61 -5.11 -1.50
C VAL A 31 6.16 -4.41 -0.21
N GLY A 32 6.72 -4.82 0.94
CA GLY A 32 6.31 -4.27 2.23
C GLY A 32 4.85 -4.60 2.52
N CYS A 33 4.46 -5.86 2.28
CA CYS A 33 3.07 -6.31 2.27
C CYS A 33 2.39 -6.26 3.64
N GLY A 34 3.11 -6.00 4.73
CA GLY A 34 2.60 -6.04 6.09
C GLY A 34 1.95 -7.39 6.40
N GLU A 35 0.73 -7.38 6.93
CA GLU A 35 -0.04 -8.60 7.19
C GLU A 35 -0.72 -9.18 5.91
N GLY A 36 -0.32 -8.75 4.72
CA GLY A 36 -0.67 -9.32 3.43
C GLY A 36 -2.13 -9.16 3.00
N PHE A 37 -2.76 -8.04 3.29
CA PHE A 37 -4.13 -7.78 2.86
C PHE A 37 -4.23 -7.77 1.33
N TYR A 38 -3.47 -6.90 0.66
CA TYR A 38 -3.50 -6.77 -0.79
C TYR A 38 -3.10 -8.06 -1.50
N ALA A 39 -1.98 -8.68 -1.09
CA ALA A 39 -1.52 -9.94 -1.67
C ALA A 39 -2.60 -11.02 -1.69
N ARG A 40 -3.32 -11.23 -0.55
CA ARG A 40 -4.39 -12.23 -0.47
C ARG A 40 -5.60 -11.86 -1.32
N GLN A 41 -6.06 -10.61 -1.27
CA GLN A 41 -7.23 -10.16 -2.03
C GLN A 41 -6.98 -10.23 -3.54
N ILE A 42 -5.81 -9.79 -4.00
CA ILE A 42 -5.43 -9.86 -5.40
C ILE A 42 -5.34 -11.32 -5.85
N GLN A 43 -4.69 -12.20 -5.07
CA GLN A 43 -4.60 -13.61 -5.40
C GLN A 43 -5.98 -14.27 -5.54
N GLN A 44 -6.89 -14.00 -4.59
CA GLN A 44 -8.24 -14.58 -4.60
C GLN A 44 -9.09 -14.16 -5.80
N ARG A 45 -8.88 -12.94 -6.30
CA ARG A 45 -9.72 -12.33 -7.34
C ARG A 45 -9.12 -12.43 -8.74
N THR A 46 -7.81 -12.63 -8.85
CA THR A 46 -7.11 -12.67 -10.15
C THR A 46 -6.45 -14.02 -10.44
N GLU A 47 -6.32 -14.89 -9.44
CA GLU A 47 -5.64 -16.19 -9.53
C GLU A 47 -4.18 -16.10 -10.04
N ARG A 48 -3.54 -14.92 -9.88
CA ARG A 48 -2.15 -14.72 -10.28
C ARG A 48 -1.19 -15.33 -9.25
N ASN A 49 0.05 -15.60 -9.67
CA ASN A 49 1.12 -16.00 -8.75
C ASN A 49 1.56 -14.80 -7.94
N ILE A 50 1.33 -14.81 -6.64
CA ILE A 50 1.71 -13.72 -5.75
C ILE A 50 2.90 -14.13 -4.89
N PHE A 51 3.91 -13.28 -4.90
CA PHE A 51 5.04 -13.28 -3.99
C PHE A 51 4.88 -12.05 -3.10
N ALA A 52 5.09 -12.18 -1.80
CA ALA A 52 4.90 -11.07 -0.90
C ALA A 52 5.91 -11.11 0.24
N PHE A 53 6.50 -9.97 0.55
CA PHE A 53 7.46 -9.89 1.64
C PHE A 53 7.28 -8.63 2.49
N ASP A 54 7.78 -8.75 3.71
CA ASP A 54 7.95 -7.62 4.62
C ASP A 54 9.24 -7.83 5.43
N LEU A 55 9.77 -6.75 6.00
CA LEU A 55 10.90 -6.82 6.91
C LEU A 55 10.48 -7.38 8.27
N SER A 56 9.21 -7.18 8.67
CA SER A 56 8.64 -7.69 9.92
C SER A 56 8.29 -9.17 9.81
N ARG A 57 9.02 -9.99 10.55
CA ARG A 57 8.74 -11.43 10.69
C ARG A 57 7.35 -11.67 11.25
N GLU A 58 6.93 -10.87 12.23
CA GLU A 58 5.60 -10.98 12.84
C GLU A 58 4.49 -10.72 11.83
N ALA A 59 4.64 -9.68 10.99
CA ALA A 59 3.68 -9.36 9.94
C ALA A 59 3.52 -10.53 8.96
N ILE A 60 4.63 -11.12 8.51
CA ILE A 60 4.61 -12.29 7.61
C ILE A 60 3.99 -13.53 8.28
N GLN A 61 4.25 -13.78 9.56
CA GLN A 61 3.60 -14.87 10.28
C GLN A 61 2.08 -14.69 10.34
N ILE A 62 1.61 -13.47 10.58
CA ILE A 62 0.18 -13.16 10.57
C ILE A 62 -0.39 -13.32 9.16
N ALA A 63 0.30 -12.80 8.12
CA ALA A 63 -0.11 -12.90 6.73
C ALA A 63 -0.28 -14.37 6.30
N SER A 64 0.72 -15.20 6.58
CA SER A 64 0.72 -16.63 6.27
C SER A 64 -0.40 -17.39 6.99
N LYS A 65 -0.66 -17.10 8.29
CA LYS A 65 -1.76 -17.72 9.04
C LYS A 65 -3.14 -17.31 8.48
N LYS A 66 -3.27 -16.11 7.96
CA LYS A 66 -4.51 -15.59 7.33
C LYS A 66 -4.73 -16.13 5.92
N ASP A 67 -3.69 -16.61 5.25
CA ASP A 67 -3.75 -17.22 3.92
C ASP A 67 -4.19 -18.67 3.99
N LYS A 68 -5.49 -18.88 4.16
CA LYS A 68 -6.07 -20.24 4.28
C LYS A 68 -5.90 -21.09 3.02
N ARG A 69 -5.75 -20.46 1.85
CA ARG A 69 -5.54 -21.15 0.57
C ARG A 69 -4.09 -21.54 0.33
N LYS A 70 -3.15 -20.99 1.12
CA LYS A 70 -1.70 -21.15 0.95
C LYS A 70 -1.24 -20.84 -0.48
N ALA A 71 -1.86 -19.84 -1.08
CA ALA A 71 -1.70 -19.50 -2.48
C ALA A 71 -0.69 -18.37 -2.72
N VAL A 72 -0.28 -17.66 -1.66
CA VAL A 72 0.72 -16.61 -1.71
C VAL A 72 2.06 -17.15 -1.19
N LYS A 73 3.15 -16.78 -1.84
CA LYS A 73 4.52 -17.12 -1.42
C LYS A 73 5.06 -16.03 -0.52
N TRP A 74 5.01 -16.29 0.79
CA TRP A 74 5.42 -15.36 1.85
C TRP A 74 6.89 -15.54 2.21
N PHE A 75 7.64 -14.44 2.36
CA PHE A 75 9.01 -14.47 2.84
C PHE A 75 9.37 -13.20 3.61
N VAL A 76 10.44 -13.25 4.40
CA VAL A 76 10.99 -12.11 5.15
C VAL A 76 12.28 -11.70 4.49
N THR A 77 12.40 -10.45 4.07
CA THR A 77 13.62 -9.91 3.48
C THR A 77 13.67 -8.39 3.57
N ASP A 78 14.86 -7.85 3.32
CA ASP A 78 15.09 -6.43 3.11
C ASP A 78 14.81 -6.05 1.65
N LEU A 79 14.31 -4.83 1.47
CA LEU A 79 13.98 -4.27 0.15
C LEU A 79 15.18 -4.14 -0.78
N SER A 80 16.39 -4.01 -0.23
CA SER A 80 17.63 -3.83 -1.01
C SER A 80 18.21 -5.14 -1.56
N LYS A 81 17.72 -6.30 -1.11
CA LYS A 81 18.25 -7.61 -1.48
C LYS A 81 17.16 -8.69 -1.51
N ILE A 82 16.28 -8.61 -2.48
CA ILE A 82 15.15 -9.53 -2.60
C ILE A 82 15.61 -10.86 -3.21
N PRO A 83 15.37 -12.02 -2.57
CA PRO A 83 15.89 -13.33 -3.00
C PRO A 83 15.06 -13.95 -4.15
N LEU A 84 14.83 -13.17 -5.19
CA LEU A 84 14.15 -13.58 -6.41
C LEU A 84 15.08 -13.42 -7.61
N LYS A 85 14.86 -14.22 -8.65
CA LYS A 85 15.64 -14.19 -9.89
C LYS A 85 15.40 -12.90 -10.66
N ASP A 86 16.42 -12.44 -11.37
CA ASP A 86 16.33 -11.32 -12.31
C ASP A 86 15.24 -11.61 -13.35
N GLY A 87 14.48 -10.59 -13.73
CA GLY A 87 13.46 -10.68 -14.77
C GLY A 87 12.31 -11.65 -14.49
N SER A 88 12.04 -12.01 -13.23
CA SER A 88 11.05 -13.02 -12.87
C SER A 88 9.68 -12.49 -12.50
N MET A 89 9.51 -11.18 -12.36
CA MET A 89 8.27 -10.53 -11.98
C MET A 89 7.68 -9.73 -13.13
N ASP A 90 6.39 -9.84 -13.38
CA ASP A 90 5.68 -9.07 -14.41
C ASP A 90 5.10 -7.77 -13.83
N CYS A 91 4.85 -7.74 -12.54
CA CYS A 91 4.34 -6.57 -11.84
C CYS A 91 4.90 -6.50 -10.42
N ILE A 92 5.30 -5.31 -9.99
CA ILE A 92 5.67 -5.01 -8.61
C ILE A 92 4.65 -4.03 -8.05
N LEU A 93 4.04 -4.39 -6.92
CA LEU A 93 3.14 -3.55 -6.14
C LEU A 93 3.92 -2.93 -4.99
N ASP A 94 3.95 -1.61 -4.95
CA ASP A 94 4.60 -0.81 -3.90
C ASP A 94 3.53 0.10 -3.28
N ILE A 95 2.78 -0.45 -2.32
CA ILE A 95 1.58 0.15 -1.75
C ILE A 95 1.90 0.74 -0.38
N PHE A 96 1.95 2.07 -0.28
CA PHE A 96 2.29 2.81 0.95
C PHE A 96 3.62 2.39 1.58
N SER A 97 4.57 1.90 0.77
CA SER A 97 5.87 1.42 1.22
C SER A 97 7.02 2.17 0.53
N PRO A 98 8.25 2.09 1.04
CA PRO A 98 9.42 2.67 0.37
C PRO A 98 9.74 1.94 -0.94
N ALA A 99 10.29 2.67 -1.93
CA ALA A 99 10.73 2.11 -3.21
C ALA A 99 12.24 1.92 -3.27
N HIS A 100 12.67 0.86 -3.96
CA HIS A 100 14.06 0.65 -4.36
C HIS A 100 14.14 0.33 -5.87
N TYR A 101 14.04 1.38 -6.71
CA TYR A 101 13.83 1.22 -8.16
C TYR A 101 14.91 0.43 -8.87
N LYS A 102 16.19 0.48 -8.41
CA LYS A 102 17.25 -0.37 -8.98
C LYS A 102 16.97 -1.87 -8.78
N GLU A 103 16.47 -2.23 -7.61
CA GLU A 103 16.11 -3.62 -7.31
C GLU A 103 14.83 -4.01 -8.06
N PHE A 104 13.86 -3.10 -8.20
CA PHE A 104 12.67 -3.31 -9.01
C PHE A 104 13.03 -3.55 -10.48
N GLN A 105 13.96 -2.76 -11.04
CA GLN A 105 14.47 -2.94 -12.40
C GLN A 105 15.10 -4.32 -12.60
N ARG A 106 15.89 -4.79 -11.63
CA ARG A 106 16.48 -6.13 -11.68
C ARG A 106 15.44 -7.24 -11.73
N LEU A 107 14.38 -7.11 -10.93
CA LEU A 107 13.37 -8.15 -10.75
C LEU A 107 12.35 -8.20 -11.89
N LEU A 108 12.06 -7.08 -12.53
CA LEU A 108 11.04 -7.00 -13.56
C LEU A 108 11.47 -7.70 -14.86
N SER A 109 10.54 -8.43 -15.43
CA SER A 109 10.62 -8.94 -16.79
C SER A 109 10.61 -7.77 -17.80
N PRO A 110 11.09 -7.98 -19.04
CA PRO A 110 10.92 -6.99 -20.10
C PRO A 110 9.44 -6.58 -20.22
N ASN A 111 9.17 -5.28 -20.25
CA ASN A 111 7.80 -4.71 -20.24
C ASN A 111 7.01 -4.97 -18.95
N GLY A 112 7.66 -5.29 -17.85
CA GLY A 112 7.02 -5.40 -16.54
C GLY A 112 6.61 -4.04 -15.96
N TYR A 113 5.67 -4.06 -15.03
CA TYR A 113 5.03 -2.87 -14.47
C TYR A 113 5.41 -2.64 -13.01
N VAL A 114 5.48 -1.38 -12.63
CA VAL A 114 5.45 -0.96 -11.22
C VAL A 114 4.15 -0.23 -10.96
N VAL A 115 3.39 -0.68 -9.98
CA VAL A 115 2.21 0.01 -9.44
C VAL A 115 2.59 0.60 -8.10
N LYS A 116 2.74 1.92 -8.06
CA LYS A 116 3.05 2.68 -6.86
C LYS A 116 1.79 3.35 -6.32
N VAL A 117 1.48 3.14 -5.05
CA VAL A 117 0.38 3.81 -4.35
C VAL A 117 0.93 4.71 -3.27
N ILE A 118 0.59 5.99 -3.34
CA ILE A 118 1.05 7.00 -2.39
C ILE A 118 -0.13 7.81 -1.86
N PRO A 119 -0.13 8.21 -0.57
CA PRO A 119 -1.19 9.05 -0.04
C PRO A 119 -1.14 10.43 -0.70
N THR A 120 -2.29 11.09 -0.86
CA THR A 120 -2.38 12.50 -1.23
C THR A 120 -2.40 13.40 0.00
N LYS A 121 -2.39 14.72 -0.20
CA LYS A 121 -2.57 15.70 0.89
C LYS A 121 -3.89 15.54 1.64
N ASN A 122 -4.91 14.99 0.99
CA ASN A 122 -6.24 14.79 1.59
C ASN A 122 -6.36 13.44 2.33
N HIS A 123 -5.36 12.57 2.23
CA HIS A 123 -5.37 11.29 2.93
C HIS A 123 -5.39 11.49 4.45
N LEU A 124 -6.42 10.94 5.12
CA LEU A 124 -6.66 11.09 6.56
C LEU A 124 -6.73 12.56 7.01
N ARG A 125 -7.28 13.43 6.16
CA ARG A 125 -7.35 14.88 6.42
C ARG A 125 -8.05 15.20 7.75
N GLU A 126 -9.03 14.41 8.16
CA GLU A 126 -9.77 14.60 9.41
C GLU A 126 -8.85 14.40 10.63
N ILE A 127 -7.94 13.44 10.57
CA ILE A 127 -6.91 13.23 11.58
C ILE A 127 -5.89 14.37 11.50
N ARG A 128 -5.36 14.67 10.29
CA ARG A 128 -4.37 15.73 10.09
C ARG A 128 -4.83 17.08 10.67
N THR A 129 -6.08 17.45 10.38
CA THR A 129 -6.67 18.70 10.90
C THR A 129 -6.68 18.72 12.42
N LYS A 130 -7.03 17.60 13.08
CA LYS A 130 -7.06 17.53 14.56
C LYS A 130 -5.69 17.63 15.21
N VAL A 131 -4.65 17.17 14.55
CA VAL A 131 -3.28 17.12 15.11
C VAL A 131 -2.33 18.10 14.42
N GLN A 132 -2.83 19.00 13.60
CA GLN A 132 -2.02 19.92 12.79
C GLN A 132 -0.96 20.67 13.59
N ALA A 133 -1.31 21.15 14.80
CA ALA A 133 -0.39 21.85 15.69
C ALA A 133 0.75 20.97 16.24
N HIS A 134 0.62 19.64 16.15
CA HIS A 134 1.58 18.66 16.66
C HIS A 134 2.40 17.98 15.53
N LEU A 135 2.09 18.29 14.26
CA LEU A 135 2.81 17.71 13.12
C LEU A 135 4.08 18.49 12.82
N LYS A 136 5.17 17.76 12.58
CA LYS A 136 6.44 18.36 12.13
C LYS A 136 6.31 18.99 10.75
N ASN A 137 5.49 18.38 9.85
CA ASN A 137 5.21 18.86 8.50
C ASN A 137 3.69 18.87 8.29
N PRO A 138 3.01 19.99 8.60
CA PRO A 138 1.56 20.11 8.42
C PRO A 138 1.16 20.06 6.93
N ASP A 139 2.02 20.61 6.05
CA ASP A 139 1.78 20.67 4.59
C ASP A 139 2.42 19.46 3.91
N TYR A 140 1.68 18.36 3.91
CA TYR A 140 2.12 17.16 3.21
C TYR A 140 1.91 17.30 1.68
N SER A 141 2.97 17.04 0.91
CA SER A 141 2.93 16.86 -0.55
C SER A 141 3.56 15.52 -0.91
N ASN A 142 3.04 14.88 -1.96
CA ASN A 142 3.62 13.66 -2.52
C ASN A 142 4.44 13.92 -3.81
N GLU A 143 4.62 15.18 -4.19
CA GLU A 143 5.30 15.57 -5.43
C GLU A 143 6.72 14.99 -5.54
N SER A 144 7.52 15.08 -4.48
CA SER A 144 8.88 14.51 -4.46
C SER A 144 8.89 12.99 -4.70
N VAL A 145 7.86 12.28 -4.25
CA VAL A 145 7.73 10.83 -4.48
C VAL A 145 7.35 10.56 -5.93
N VAL A 146 6.49 11.39 -6.51
CA VAL A 146 6.12 11.32 -7.94
C VAL A 146 7.32 11.60 -8.81
N GLU A 147 8.06 12.71 -8.57
CA GLU A 147 9.29 13.04 -9.28
C GLU A 147 10.34 11.92 -9.20
N TYR A 148 10.46 11.29 -8.01
CA TYR A 148 11.38 10.17 -7.83
C TYR A 148 10.93 8.93 -8.62
N PHE A 149 9.62 8.66 -8.71
CA PHE A 149 9.06 7.61 -9.56
C PHE A 149 9.35 7.88 -11.04
N GLU A 150 9.07 9.09 -11.52
CA GLU A 150 9.23 9.50 -12.92
C GLU A 150 10.69 9.59 -13.37
N LYS A 151 11.62 9.74 -12.44
CA LYS A 151 13.06 9.66 -12.73
C LYS A 151 13.51 8.27 -13.20
N TYR A 152 12.83 7.21 -12.75
CA TYR A 152 13.21 5.82 -13.05
C TYR A 152 12.26 5.12 -14.02
N LEU A 153 11.03 5.57 -14.10
CA LEU A 153 9.95 4.88 -14.80
C LEU A 153 9.21 5.86 -15.72
N LYS A 154 8.86 5.37 -16.92
CA LYS A 154 7.91 6.08 -17.77
C LYS A 154 6.52 5.87 -17.20
N THR A 155 5.89 6.94 -16.74
CA THR A 155 4.50 6.93 -16.25
C THR A 155 3.55 6.62 -17.39
N ILE A 156 2.74 5.57 -17.22
CA ILE A 156 1.68 5.15 -18.15
C ILE A 156 0.34 5.73 -17.70
N SER A 157 0.09 5.68 -16.39
CA SER A 157 -1.14 6.18 -15.78
C SER A 157 -0.86 6.75 -14.41
N ARG A 158 -1.56 7.83 -14.07
CA ARG A 158 -1.66 8.38 -12.72
C ARG A 158 -3.11 8.74 -12.46
N GLU A 159 -3.71 8.13 -11.46
CA GLU A 159 -5.09 8.37 -11.09
C GLU A 159 -5.22 8.52 -9.58
N THR A 160 -6.02 9.49 -9.14
CA THR A 160 -6.37 9.66 -7.74
C THR A 160 -7.64 8.88 -7.43
N VAL A 161 -7.57 8.01 -6.43
CA VAL A 161 -8.73 7.28 -5.90
C VAL A 161 -9.07 7.81 -4.52
N SER A 162 -10.37 7.95 -4.22
CA SER A 162 -10.84 8.52 -2.96
C SER A 162 -12.10 7.83 -2.46
N ALA A 163 -12.16 7.60 -1.16
CA ALA A 163 -13.34 7.09 -0.47
C ALA A 163 -13.47 7.71 0.92
N THR A 164 -14.70 7.93 1.35
CA THR A 164 -15.02 8.34 2.73
C THR A 164 -15.60 7.16 3.49
N VAL A 165 -15.02 6.87 4.65
CA VAL A 165 -15.38 5.72 5.47
C VAL A 165 -15.92 6.17 6.82
N GLN A 166 -17.11 5.72 7.17
CA GLN A 166 -17.69 5.96 8.50
C GLN A 166 -17.00 5.10 9.56
N LEU A 167 -16.81 5.66 10.74
CA LEU A 167 -16.15 5.02 11.87
C LEU A 167 -17.12 4.72 13.02
N SER A 168 -17.20 3.46 13.45
CA SER A 168 -17.71 3.14 14.78
C SER A 168 -16.72 3.59 15.87
N SER A 169 -17.18 3.67 17.11
CA SER A 169 -16.33 4.05 18.25
C SER A 169 -15.13 3.11 18.42
N GLU A 170 -15.35 1.81 18.27
CA GLU A 170 -14.31 0.77 18.36
C GLU A 170 -13.27 0.89 17.23
N GLN A 171 -13.77 1.10 16.01
CA GLN A 171 -12.91 1.26 14.83
C GLN A 171 -12.06 2.52 14.88
N ARG A 172 -12.59 3.61 15.45
CA ARG A 172 -11.90 4.86 15.66
C ARG A 172 -10.65 4.67 16.53
N MET A 173 -10.80 4.01 17.68
CA MET A 173 -9.68 3.76 18.60
C MET A 173 -8.60 2.91 17.93
N SER A 174 -8.98 1.83 17.26
CA SER A 174 -8.03 0.99 16.53
C SER A 174 -7.29 1.76 15.43
N PHE A 175 -7.96 2.69 14.75
CA PHE A 175 -7.34 3.54 13.72
C PHE A 175 -6.30 4.49 14.32
N ILE A 176 -6.63 5.13 15.44
CA ILE A 176 -5.76 6.07 16.16
C ILE A 176 -4.49 5.34 16.64
N GLU A 177 -4.63 4.11 17.13
CA GLU A 177 -3.50 3.33 17.63
C GLU A 177 -2.54 2.91 16.50
N MET A 178 -3.06 2.57 15.32
CA MET A 178 -2.28 2.01 14.21
C MET A 178 -1.78 3.03 13.20
N THR A 179 -2.20 4.29 13.28
CA THR A 179 -1.84 5.31 12.30
C THR A 179 -0.45 5.88 12.56
N PRO A 180 0.54 5.66 11.68
CA PRO A 180 1.92 6.13 11.88
C PRO A 180 2.02 7.65 12.09
N LEU A 181 1.13 8.42 11.49
CA LEU A 181 1.03 9.87 11.66
C LEU A 181 0.90 10.29 13.14
N LEU A 182 0.38 9.41 14.00
CA LEU A 182 0.10 9.67 15.40
C LEU A 182 1.14 9.07 16.36
N PHE A 183 2.22 8.46 15.88
CA PHE A 183 3.21 7.84 16.75
C PHE A 183 3.98 8.85 17.61
N CYS A 184 4.07 10.11 17.16
CA CYS A 184 4.73 11.20 17.90
C CYS A 184 3.73 12.22 18.48
N VAL A 185 2.44 11.91 18.53
CA VAL A 185 1.39 12.78 19.02
C VAL A 185 0.87 12.26 20.37
N GLU A 186 0.74 13.13 21.37
CA GLU A 186 0.07 12.80 22.63
C GLU A 186 -1.44 12.65 22.36
N LYS A 187 -1.89 11.42 22.23
CA LYS A 187 -3.26 11.09 21.80
C LYS A 187 -4.33 11.57 22.77
N ASP A 188 -4.00 11.65 24.05
CA ASP A 188 -4.92 12.08 25.12
C ASP A 188 -5.25 13.57 25.06
N CYS A 189 -4.43 14.39 24.39
CA CYS A 189 -4.66 15.83 24.22
C CYS A 189 -5.65 16.15 23.09
N VAL A 190 -6.16 15.15 22.38
CA VAL A 190 -7.04 15.33 21.19
C VAL A 190 -8.42 14.73 21.45
N ASP A 191 -9.47 15.51 21.21
CA ASP A 191 -10.84 14.99 21.26
C ASP A 191 -11.15 14.15 20.00
N TRP A 192 -11.01 12.85 20.13
CA TRP A 192 -11.29 11.89 19.07
C TRP A 192 -12.78 11.54 18.92
N ARG A 193 -13.63 11.90 19.86
CA ARG A 193 -15.09 11.56 19.84
C ARG A 193 -15.79 12.15 18.62
N THR A 194 -15.31 13.28 18.13
CA THR A 194 -15.84 13.97 16.96
C THR A 194 -15.33 13.41 15.64
N LEU A 195 -14.40 12.44 15.66
CA LEU A 195 -13.91 11.76 14.46
C LEU A 195 -14.91 10.66 14.04
N THR A 196 -15.85 10.98 13.17
CA THR A 196 -16.92 10.09 12.73
C THR A 196 -16.65 9.41 11.40
N HIS A 197 -15.74 9.97 10.61
CA HIS A 197 -15.38 9.46 9.29
C HIS A 197 -13.91 9.74 8.99
N LEU A 198 -13.38 9.06 7.96
CA LEU A 198 -12.05 9.27 7.42
C LEU A 198 -12.07 9.32 5.90
N THR A 199 -11.28 10.20 5.34
CA THR A 199 -10.99 10.23 3.91
C THR A 199 -9.76 9.36 3.64
N ILE A 200 -9.96 8.34 2.80
CA ILE A 200 -8.87 7.54 2.21
C ILE A 200 -8.68 8.07 0.80
N GLU A 201 -7.55 8.70 0.54
CA GLU A 201 -7.25 9.24 -0.79
C GLU A 201 -5.79 8.96 -1.16
N ALA A 202 -5.58 8.37 -2.32
CA ALA A 202 -4.27 7.98 -2.78
C ALA A 202 -4.12 8.18 -4.29
N ASP A 203 -2.91 8.52 -4.72
CA ASP A 203 -2.52 8.43 -6.13
C ASP A 203 -2.03 7.01 -6.42
N VAL A 204 -2.55 6.44 -7.49
CA VAL A 204 -2.10 5.16 -8.07
C VAL A 204 -1.33 5.50 -9.34
N LEU A 205 -0.02 5.27 -9.30
CA LEU A 205 0.88 5.48 -10.44
C LEU A 205 1.23 4.13 -11.04
N ILE A 206 1.16 4.03 -12.35
CA ILE A 206 1.59 2.83 -13.10
C ILE A 206 2.70 3.27 -14.04
N GLY A 207 3.83 2.57 -14.00
CA GLY A 207 4.98 2.87 -14.85
C GLY A 207 5.72 1.63 -15.32
N MET A 208 6.57 1.81 -16.33
CA MET A 208 7.48 0.81 -16.90
C MET A 208 8.88 1.40 -17.02
N TYR A 209 9.90 0.53 -17.03
CA TYR A 209 11.28 0.93 -17.36
C TYR A 209 11.46 1.14 -18.85
#